data_74664fb94a34eba161c937373f055ece
#
_entry.id   74664fb94a34eba161c937373f055ece
#
_cell.length_a   1.000
_cell.length_b   1.000
_cell.length_c   1.000
_cell.angle_alpha   90.00
_cell.angle_beta   90.00
_cell.angle_gamma   90.00
#
_symmetry.space_group_name_H-M   'P 1'
#
loop_
_entity.id
_entity.type
_entity.pdbx_description
1 polymer ?
#
loop_
_entity_poly.entity_id
_entity_poly.type
_entity_poly.pdbx_seq_one_letter_code
_entity_poly.pdbx_strand_id
1 'polypeptide(L)'
;MEYLHTMVRVSNLEQSLDFFCNKFGLVEVRRIENEKGRFTLVFLAAPGDVDKAQDTRAPLLELTYNWDEHDYAGGRNFGHLAYRVDDIYETCQRLMDAGVTINRPPRDGYMAFVKTPDNISIELLQRGEPKPSQEPWASMANTGTW
;
A
#
# COMPACT_ATOMS: atom_id res chain seq x y z
N MET A 1 16.69 18.12 7.89
CA MET A 1 15.63 17.75 6.92
C MET A 1 15.23 16.33 7.24
N GLU A 2 13.94 16.04 7.30
CA GLU A 2 13.37 14.73 7.60
C GLU A 2 12.23 14.43 6.63
N TYR A 3 12.15 13.18 6.12
CA TYR A 3 11.02 12.74 5.32
C TYR A 3 9.84 12.41 6.24
N LEU A 4 8.67 13.01 6.00
CA LEU A 4 7.48 12.81 6.84
C LEU A 4 6.51 11.80 6.23
N HIS A 5 5.99 12.08 5.03
CA HIS A 5 4.98 11.24 4.41
C HIS A 5 4.96 11.35 2.89
N THR A 6 4.34 10.35 2.26
CA THR A 6 3.81 10.43 0.89
C THR A 6 2.31 10.60 0.99
N MET A 7 1.74 11.58 0.27
CA MET A 7 0.30 11.75 0.17
C MET A 7 -0.24 11.12 -1.13
N VAL A 8 -1.33 10.40 -1.01
CA VAL A 8 -2.11 9.89 -2.13
C VAL A 8 -3.58 10.27 -1.97
N ARG A 9 -4.23 10.63 -3.07
CA ARG A 9 -5.68 10.84 -3.08
C ARG A 9 -6.41 9.53 -3.24
N VAL A 10 -7.54 9.41 -2.55
CA VAL A 10 -8.41 8.23 -2.61
C VAL A 10 -9.83 8.65 -2.97
N SER A 11 -10.43 7.92 -3.90
CA SER A 11 -11.79 8.20 -4.40
C SER A 11 -12.89 7.71 -3.45
N ASN A 12 -12.60 6.69 -2.64
CA ASN A 12 -13.49 6.11 -1.65
C ASN A 12 -12.70 5.75 -0.38
N LEU A 13 -12.93 6.50 0.69
CA LEU A 13 -12.16 6.34 1.93
C LEU A 13 -12.38 4.97 2.59
N GLU A 14 -13.62 4.48 2.63
CA GLU A 14 -13.94 3.19 3.25
C GLU A 14 -13.25 2.04 2.52
N GLN A 15 -13.34 2.01 1.19
CA GLN A 15 -12.67 1.01 0.37
C GLN A 15 -11.16 1.07 0.50
N SER A 16 -10.59 2.27 0.59
CA SER A 16 -9.14 2.45 0.74
C SER A 16 -8.67 2.02 2.13
N LEU A 17 -9.43 2.30 3.19
CA LEU A 17 -9.12 1.82 4.54
C LEU A 17 -9.26 0.30 4.65
N ASP A 18 -10.27 -0.29 4.03
CA ASP A 18 -10.38 -1.75 3.95
C ASP A 18 -9.15 -2.36 3.26
N PHE A 19 -8.72 -1.75 2.14
CA PHE A 19 -7.50 -2.22 1.46
C PHE A 19 -6.25 -2.03 2.33
N PHE A 20 -5.96 -0.81 2.76
CA PHE A 20 -4.70 -0.50 3.43
C PHE A 20 -4.61 -1.07 4.85
N CYS A 21 -5.69 -1.06 5.62
CA CYS A 21 -5.67 -1.50 7.01
C CYS A 21 -6.03 -2.99 7.13
N ASN A 22 -7.17 -3.42 6.59
CA ASN A 22 -7.66 -4.79 6.82
C ASN A 22 -6.93 -5.83 5.95
N LYS A 23 -6.67 -5.52 4.68
CA LYS A 23 -6.02 -6.46 3.74
C LYS A 23 -4.51 -6.33 3.74
N PHE A 24 -4.00 -5.11 3.59
CA PHE A 24 -2.56 -4.83 3.50
C PHE A 24 -1.87 -4.87 4.87
N GLY A 25 -2.52 -4.36 5.92
CA GLY A 25 -2.07 -4.44 7.31
C GLY A 25 -1.38 -3.19 7.84
N LEU A 26 -1.60 -2.02 7.23
CA LEU A 26 -1.17 -0.74 7.82
C LEU A 26 -2.07 -0.38 9.01
N VAL A 27 -1.57 0.47 9.88
CA VAL A 27 -2.25 0.93 11.08
C VAL A 27 -2.59 2.41 10.94
N GLU A 28 -3.86 2.76 11.15
CA GLU A 28 -4.27 4.16 11.25
C GLU A 28 -3.71 4.75 12.56
N VAL A 29 -2.90 5.81 12.44
CA VAL A 29 -2.28 6.48 13.60
C VAL A 29 -2.88 7.86 13.87
N ARG A 30 -3.52 8.46 12.86
CA ARG A 30 -4.13 9.78 13.01
C ARG A 30 -5.16 10.04 11.92
N ARG A 31 -6.23 10.78 12.28
CA ARG A 31 -7.24 11.26 11.33
C ARG A 31 -7.54 12.74 11.59
N ILE A 32 -7.82 13.49 10.52
CA ILE A 32 -8.22 14.89 10.56
C ILE A 32 -9.36 15.10 9.60
N GLU A 33 -10.45 15.69 10.06
CA GLU A 33 -11.55 16.15 9.22
C GLU A 33 -11.51 17.68 9.11
N ASN A 34 -11.60 18.21 7.90
CA ASN A 34 -11.57 19.63 7.64
C ASN A 34 -12.86 20.06 6.91
N GLU A 35 -13.81 20.55 7.69
CA GLU A 35 -15.12 21.02 7.22
C GLU A 35 -15.00 22.16 6.20
N LYS A 36 -14.08 23.10 6.44
CA LYS A 36 -13.89 24.25 5.54
C LYS A 36 -13.25 23.84 4.22
N GLY A 37 -12.28 22.96 4.28
CA GLY A 37 -11.57 22.44 3.09
C GLY A 37 -12.31 21.27 2.43
N ARG A 38 -13.33 20.72 3.09
CA ARG A 38 -14.13 19.58 2.62
C ARG A 38 -13.28 18.37 2.23
N PHE A 39 -12.45 17.94 3.20
CA PHE A 39 -11.60 16.75 3.05
C PHE A 39 -11.35 16.05 4.38
N THR A 40 -11.02 14.78 4.29
CA THR A 40 -10.52 13.95 5.40
C THR A 40 -9.10 13.50 5.09
N LEU A 41 -8.20 13.65 6.05
CA LEU A 41 -6.84 13.09 6.01
C LEU A 41 -6.78 11.90 6.95
N VAL A 42 -6.20 10.79 6.48
CA VAL A 42 -5.91 9.63 7.31
C VAL A 42 -4.43 9.28 7.14
N PHE A 43 -3.73 9.18 8.25
CA PHE A 43 -2.30 8.86 8.29
C PHE A 43 -2.10 7.43 8.74
N LEU A 44 -1.42 6.66 7.91
CA LEU A 44 -1.17 5.23 8.10
C LEU A 44 0.32 4.98 8.29
N ALA A 45 0.65 4.05 9.19
CA ALA A 45 2.02 3.56 9.39
C ALA A 45 2.11 2.06 9.12
N ALA A 46 3.27 1.59 8.66
CA ALA A 46 3.57 0.16 8.70
C ALA A 46 3.64 -0.31 10.17
N PRO A 47 3.25 -1.57 10.48
CA PRO A 47 3.23 -2.04 11.87
C PRO A 47 4.55 -1.84 12.63
N GLY A 48 5.69 -2.03 11.96
CA GLY A 48 7.01 -1.83 12.56
C GLY A 48 7.42 -0.37 12.76
N ASP A 49 6.65 0.59 12.23
CA ASP A 49 6.94 2.03 12.32
C ASP A 49 5.94 2.79 13.21
N VAL A 50 4.93 2.11 13.79
CA VAL A 50 3.84 2.76 14.54
C VAL A 50 4.36 3.63 15.67
N ASP A 51 5.20 3.11 16.55
CA ASP A 51 5.72 3.85 17.70
C ASP A 51 6.49 5.09 17.26
N LYS A 52 7.39 4.92 16.29
CA LYS A 52 8.13 6.03 15.70
C LYS A 52 7.22 7.07 15.04
N ALA A 53 6.21 6.61 14.29
CA ALA A 53 5.28 7.48 13.60
C ALA A 53 4.39 8.28 14.57
N GLN A 54 4.03 7.72 15.72
CA GLN A 54 3.32 8.43 16.78
C GLN A 54 4.18 9.53 17.40
N ASP A 55 5.45 9.26 17.66
CA ASP A 55 6.38 10.21 18.26
C ASP A 55 6.80 11.33 17.30
N THR A 56 7.20 10.95 16.09
CA THR A 56 7.85 11.88 15.13
C THR A 56 6.97 12.28 13.96
N ARG A 57 5.78 11.68 13.81
CA ARG A 57 4.87 11.80 12.66
C ARG A 57 5.50 11.33 11.34
N ALA A 58 6.43 10.38 11.41
CA ALA A 58 7.16 9.82 10.25
C ALA A 58 7.70 8.39 10.55
N PRO A 59 7.83 7.52 9.54
CA PRO A 59 7.32 7.70 8.17
C PRO A 59 5.83 7.37 8.08
N LEU A 60 5.09 8.04 7.21
CA LEU A 60 3.65 7.86 7.06
C LEU A 60 3.22 7.78 5.58
N LEU A 61 2.11 7.09 5.35
CA LEU A 61 1.29 7.25 4.16
C LEU A 61 0.07 8.11 4.53
N GLU A 62 -0.10 9.25 3.87
CA GLU A 62 -1.27 10.11 4.04
C GLU A 62 -2.29 9.81 2.94
N LEU A 63 -3.50 9.39 3.35
CA LEU A 63 -4.64 9.30 2.46
C LEU A 63 -5.41 10.62 2.52
N THR A 64 -5.63 11.25 1.37
CA THR A 64 -6.49 12.43 1.25
C THR A 64 -7.77 12.06 0.54
N TYR A 65 -8.90 12.13 1.24
CA TYR A 65 -10.24 11.96 0.70
C TYR A 65 -10.92 13.32 0.58
N ASN A 66 -11.08 13.83 -0.65
CA ASN A 66 -11.85 15.04 -0.92
C ASN A 66 -13.33 14.70 -1.00
N TRP A 67 -14.18 15.44 -0.27
CA TRP A 67 -15.60 15.10 -0.18
C TRP A 67 -16.38 15.36 -1.46
N ASP A 68 -15.88 16.23 -2.33
CA ASP A 68 -16.55 16.67 -3.55
C ASP A 68 -15.83 16.21 -4.84
N GLU A 69 -14.71 15.51 -4.74
CA GLU A 69 -13.91 15.04 -5.88
C GLU A 69 -13.53 13.57 -5.71
N HIS A 70 -13.96 12.74 -6.65
CA HIS A 70 -13.79 11.27 -6.57
C HIS A 70 -13.18 10.65 -7.83
N ASP A 71 -12.83 11.46 -8.83
CA ASP A 71 -12.26 10.99 -10.09
C ASP A 71 -10.81 11.50 -10.24
N TYR A 72 -9.86 10.58 -10.14
CA TYR A 72 -8.44 10.88 -10.21
C TYR A 72 -7.80 10.16 -11.38
N ALA A 73 -7.36 10.92 -12.38
CA ALA A 73 -6.55 10.41 -13.47
C ALA A 73 -5.09 10.30 -13.03
N GLY A 74 -4.53 9.12 -13.10
CA GLY A 74 -3.10 8.89 -12.85
C GLY A 74 -2.22 9.46 -13.95
N GLY A 75 -1.15 10.17 -13.57
CA GLY A 75 -0.05 10.51 -14.48
C GLY A 75 1.01 9.40 -14.50
N ARG A 76 2.11 9.62 -15.23
CA ARG A 76 3.26 8.68 -15.30
C ARG A 76 4.44 9.12 -14.43
N ASN A 77 4.35 10.25 -13.75
CA ASN A 77 5.43 10.76 -12.91
C ASN A 77 5.58 9.96 -11.62
N PHE A 78 4.45 9.68 -10.92
CA PHE A 78 4.45 8.84 -9.73
C PHE A 78 4.66 7.38 -10.12
N GLY A 79 5.60 6.70 -9.46
CA GLY A 79 5.90 5.29 -9.69
C GLY A 79 5.08 4.38 -8.77
N HIS A 80 5.60 4.08 -7.60
CA HIS A 80 4.97 3.16 -6.66
C HIS A 80 5.34 3.50 -5.20
N LEU A 81 4.59 2.92 -4.28
CA LEU A 81 4.97 2.80 -2.87
C LEU A 81 5.71 1.46 -2.69
N ALA A 82 6.76 1.42 -1.86
CA ALA A 82 7.47 0.18 -1.59
C ALA A 82 7.42 -0.18 -0.10
N TYR A 83 7.15 -1.45 0.18
CA TYR A 83 7.13 -2.01 1.53
C TYR A 83 7.97 -3.28 1.61
N ARG A 84 8.75 -3.39 2.68
CA ARG A 84 9.48 -4.62 3.01
C ARG A 84 8.59 -5.52 3.86
N VAL A 85 8.56 -6.80 3.49
CA VAL A 85 7.77 -7.84 4.19
C VAL A 85 8.69 -8.96 4.68
N ASP A 86 8.30 -9.61 5.77
CA ASP A 86 9.12 -10.66 6.38
C ASP A 86 9.06 -11.97 5.57
N ASP A 87 7.91 -12.27 4.96
CA ASP A 87 7.71 -13.39 4.05
C ASP A 87 6.87 -12.96 2.85
N ILE A 88 7.51 -12.91 1.67
CA ILE A 88 6.85 -12.44 0.46
C ILE A 88 5.77 -13.40 -0.04
N TYR A 89 5.97 -14.71 0.13
CA TYR A 89 5.00 -15.73 -0.30
C TYR A 89 3.77 -15.73 0.59
N GLU A 90 3.97 -15.72 1.91
CA GLU A 90 2.87 -15.62 2.88
C GLU A 90 2.08 -14.31 2.69
N THR A 91 2.78 -13.20 2.51
CA THR A 91 2.14 -11.89 2.26
C THR A 91 1.30 -11.91 0.99
N CYS A 92 1.85 -12.40 -0.13
CA CYS A 92 1.12 -12.49 -1.38
C CYS A 92 -0.08 -13.44 -1.28
N GLN A 93 0.07 -14.58 -0.60
CA GLN A 93 -1.04 -15.52 -0.38
C GLN A 93 -2.16 -14.88 0.43
N ARG A 94 -1.84 -14.25 1.54
CA ARG A 94 -2.82 -13.54 2.39
C ARG A 94 -3.56 -12.44 1.62
N LEU A 95 -2.85 -11.66 0.80
CA LEU A 95 -3.46 -10.63 -0.04
C LEU A 95 -4.39 -11.24 -1.10
N MET A 96 -3.96 -12.31 -1.76
CA MET A 96 -4.75 -13.02 -2.76
C MET A 96 -6.02 -13.64 -2.13
N ASP A 97 -5.93 -14.23 -0.96
CA ASP A 97 -7.07 -14.79 -0.21
C ASP A 97 -8.05 -13.68 0.21
N ALA A 98 -7.56 -12.47 0.44
CA ALA A 98 -8.37 -11.28 0.71
C ALA A 98 -8.93 -10.60 -0.57
N GLY A 99 -8.76 -11.23 -1.75
CA GLY A 99 -9.27 -10.74 -3.04
C GLY A 99 -8.42 -9.66 -3.70
N VAL A 100 -7.18 -9.47 -3.27
CA VAL A 100 -6.24 -8.54 -3.92
C VAL A 100 -5.55 -9.26 -5.08
N THR A 101 -5.58 -8.65 -6.26
CA THR A 101 -4.85 -9.18 -7.42
C THR A 101 -3.34 -9.02 -7.22
N ILE A 102 -2.58 -10.11 -7.40
CA ILE A 102 -1.12 -10.06 -7.46
C ILE A 102 -0.73 -9.76 -8.91
N ASN A 103 -0.41 -8.51 -9.21
CA ASN A 103 -0.12 -8.05 -10.57
C ASN A 103 1.19 -8.63 -11.11
N ARG A 104 2.26 -8.59 -10.32
CA ARG A 104 3.50 -9.30 -10.56
C ARG A 104 3.74 -10.31 -9.44
N PRO A 105 3.60 -11.61 -9.69
CA PRO A 105 3.89 -12.65 -8.70
C PRO A 105 5.36 -12.67 -8.26
N PRO A 106 5.66 -13.10 -7.04
CA PRO A 106 7.02 -13.18 -6.49
C PRO A 106 7.80 -14.40 -7.01
N ARG A 107 7.96 -14.54 -8.35
CA ARG A 107 8.60 -15.69 -9.00
C ARG A 107 10.05 -15.90 -8.58
N ASP A 108 10.74 -14.80 -8.27
CA ASP A 108 12.13 -14.75 -7.85
C ASP A 108 12.31 -14.88 -6.32
N GLY A 109 11.21 -15.05 -5.57
CA GLY A 109 11.23 -15.07 -4.11
C GLY A 109 11.59 -13.73 -3.46
N TYR A 110 11.60 -12.62 -4.22
CA TYR A 110 12.09 -11.34 -3.73
C TYR A 110 11.11 -10.18 -3.92
N MET A 111 10.47 -10.05 -5.09
CA MET A 111 9.68 -8.88 -5.44
C MET A 111 8.31 -9.25 -6.00
N ALA A 112 7.27 -8.55 -5.54
CA ALA A 112 5.92 -8.63 -6.08
C ALA A 112 5.31 -7.24 -6.26
N PHE A 113 4.26 -7.13 -7.09
CA PHE A 113 3.46 -5.93 -7.21
C PHE A 113 1.97 -6.23 -7.05
N VAL A 114 1.30 -5.33 -6.34
CA VAL A 114 -0.16 -5.25 -6.24
C VAL A 114 -0.60 -3.81 -6.52
N LYS A 115 -1.91 -3.58 -6.66
CA LYS A 115 -2.47 -2.24 -6.82
C LYS A 115 -3.54 -1.96 -5.78
N THR A 116 -3.61 -0.68 -5.39
CA THR A 116 -4.70 -0.17 -4.55
C THR A 116 -6.00 -0.04 -5.37
N PRO A 117 -7.17 0.18 -4.71
CA PRO A 117 -8.41 0.47 -5.41
C PRO A 117 -8.32 1.67 -6.36
N ASP A 118 -7.50 2.68 -6.03
CA ASP A 118 -7.24 3.85 -6.87
C ASP A 118 -6.09 3.65 -7.86
N ASN A 119 -5.75 2.40 -8.18
CA ASN A 119 -4.77 2.02 -9.20
C ASN A 119 -3.32 2.48 -8.91
N ILE A 120 -2.98 2.75 -7.66
CA ILE A 120 -1.62 3.06 -7.23
C ILE A 120 -0.85 1.76 -7.04
N SER A 121 0.32 1.65 -7.65
CA SER A 121 1.18 0.48 -7.54
C SER A 121 1.85 0.40 -6.17
N ILE A 122 1.91 -0.80 -5.62
CA ILE A 122 2.66 -1.12 -4.40
C ILE A 122 3.64 -2.24 -4.71
N GLU A 123 4.92 -1.98 -4.49
CA GLU A 123 6.00 -2.95 -4.52
C GLU A 123 6.16 -3.63 -3.16
N LEU A 124 6.21 -4.95 -3.15
CA LEU A 124 6.54 -5.76 -1.98
C LEU A 124 7.94 -6.34 -2.17
N LEU A 125 8.79 -6.17 -1.16
CA LEU A 125 10.17 -6.65 -1.17
C LEU A 125 10.43 -7.58 0.00
N GLN A 126 11.01 -8.75 -0.26
CA GLN A 126 11.44 -9.69 0.75
C GLN A 126 12.48 -9.06 1.68
N ARG A 127 12.36 -9.24 2.98
CA ARG A 127 13.40 -8.90 3.95
C ARG A 127 14.57 -9.89 3.83
N GLY A 128 15.78 -9.37 3.67
CA GLY A 128 16.99 -10.19 3.50
C GLY A 128 17.15 -10.75 2.10
N GLU A 129 17.67 -11.98 2.00
CA GLU A 129 17.93 -12.64 0.73
C GLU A 129 16.66 -13.14 0.06
N PRO A 130 16.65 -13.27 -1.29
CA PRO A 130 15.55 -13.90 -1.99
C PRO A 130 15.27 -15.31 -1.46
N LYS A 131 14.01 -15.66 -1.32
CA LYS A 131 13.60 -17.02 -0.99
C LYS A 131 13.75 -17.95 -2.20
N PRO A 132 13.97 -19.25 -1.98
CA PRO A 132 13.92 -20.22 -3.10
C PRO A 132 12.62 -20.10 -3.88
N SER A 133 12.73 -20.15 -5.22
CA SER A 133 11.54 -20.12 -6.08
C SER A 133 10.64 -21.32 -5.79
N GLN A 134 9.33 -21.09 -5.69
CA GLN A 134 8.35 -22.14 -5.40
C GLN A 134 7.03 -21.94 -6.13
N GLU A 135 6.35 -23.04 -6.41
CA GLU A 135 4.99 -23.02 -6.97
C GLU A 135 3.95 -22.63 -5.89
N PRO A 136 2.82 -22.01 -6.28
CA PRO A 136 2.42 -21.69 -7.66
C PRO A 136 3.08 -20.41 -8.22
N TRP A 137 3.86 -19.68 -7.43
CA TRP A 137 4.39 -18.37 -7.78
C TRP A 137 5.39 -18.42 -8.94
N ALA A 138 6.21 -19.49 -9.01
CA ALA A 138 7.26 -19.63 -10.01
C ALA A 138 6.73 -19.60 -11.45
N SER A 139 5.59 -20.26 -11.68
CA SER A 139 4.94 -20.34 -12.99
C SER A 139 3.81 -19.34 -13.21
N MET A 140 3.41 -18.59 -12.16
CA MET A 140 2.27 -17.66 -12.24
C MET A 140 2.55 -16.49 -13.18
N ALA A 141 1.66 -16.24 -14.13
CA ALA A 141 1.78 -15.13 -15.07
C ALA A 141 1.46 -13.78 -14.41
N ASN A 142 1.94 -12.68 -15.01
CA ASN A 142 1.53 -11.34 -14.63
C ASN A 142 0.05 -11.10 -14.95
N THR A 143 -0.60 -10.26 -14.13
CA THR A 143 -1.99 -9.81 -14.35
C THR A 143 -2.00 -8.30 -14.50
N GLY A 144 -2.39 -7.79 -15.67
CA GLY A 144 -2.42 -6.35 -15.94
C GLY A 144 -1.02 -5.72 -15.95
N THR A 145 -0.95 -4.46 -15.53
CA THR A 145 0.27 -3.64 -15.46
C THR A 145 0.43 -3.08 -14.04
N TRP A 146 1.65 -2.72 -13.68
CA TRP A 146 1.99 -2.12 -12.38
C TRP A 146 3.01 -0.99 -12.55
#